data_2dffab789f8160e299835786253b3f76
#
_entry.id   2dffab789f8160e299835786253b3f76
#
_cell.length_a   1.000
_cell.length_b   1.000
_cell.length_c   1.000
_cell.angle_alpha   90.00
_cell.angle_beta   90.00
_cell.angle_gamma   90.00
#
_symmetry.space_group_name_H-M   'P 1'
#
loop_
_entity.id
_entity.type
_entity.pdbx_description
1 polymer ?
#
loop_
_entity_poly.entity_id
_entity_poly.type
_entity_poly.pdbx_seq_one_letter_code
_entity_poly.pdbx_strand_id
1 'polypeptide(L)'
;MPGRAESGAAVAVVIPAYQAADTIPGVVGGVLRALPGAAVYVVDDGSRDETGDKAGEGGRGKGVTVLTHPRNLGKGAALRTGIARALADGARIVATLDADGQHAPAELPRLLAPLARGEADLVLGARARTAAMPRRRRCSNWLSAALASRIGGQPIADAQTGFRAFSRAVAQAAPPAGSRFDFETAFLLQALGRGFRVRSVPVSTIYEGGRSHFRSWADSWRVARVFARYGRRILLGAP
;
A
#
# COMPACT_ATOMS: atom_id res chain seq x y z
N MET A 1 -31.29 -9.88 -23.81
CA MET A 1 -30.14 -10.54 -23.16
C MET A 1 -29.68 -9.66 -22.01
N PRO A 2 -29.96 -9.99 -20.72
CA PRO A 2 -29.41 -9.22 -19.62
C PRO A 2 -27.93 -9.51 -19.53
N GLY A 3 -27.14 -8.41 -19.46
CA GLY A 3 -25.68 -8.44 -19.44
C GLY A 3 -25.14 -9.29 -18.30
N ARG A 4 -24.12 -10.06 -18.62
CA ARG A 4 -23.28 -10.80 -17.68
C ARG A 4 -22.78 -9.82 -16.62
N ALA A 5 -23.30 -9.91 -15.41
CA ALA A 5 -22.79 -9.16 -14.26
C ALA A 5 -21.29 -9.45 -14.16
N GLU A 6 -20.49 -8.39 -14.21
CA GLU A 6 -19.06 -8.46 -13.98
C GLU A 6 -18.81 -8.95 -12.55
N SER A 7 -18.50 -10.24 -12.40
CA SER A 7 -18.25 -10.91 -11.12
C SER A 7 -16.83 -10.66 -10.62
N GLY A 8 -16.31 -9.44 -10.82
CA GLY A 8 -15.04 -9.03 -10.23
C GLY A 8 -15.21 -8.77 -8.73
N ALA A 9 -14.31 -9.26 -7.88
CA ALA A 9 -14.30 -8.94 -6.46
C ALA A 9 -14.29 -7.42 -6.28
N ALA A 10 -15.24 -6.89 -5.50
CA ALA A 10 -15.33 -5.44 -5.27
C ALA A 10 -14.07 -4.88 -4.60
N VAL A 11 -13.38 -5.69 -3.79
CA VAL A 11 -12.15 -5.37 -3.06
C VAL A 11 -11.04 -6.32 -3.48
N ALA A 12 -9.88 -5.76 -3.79
CA ALA A 12 -8.63 -6.48 -4.00
C ALA A 12 -7.60 -6.08 -2.94
N VAL A 13 -6.77 -7.04 -2.51
CA VAL A 13 -5.63 -6.79 -1.63
C VAL A 13 -4.35 -7.14 -2.37
N VAL A 14 -3.42 -6.19 -2.49
CA VAL A 14 -2.13 -6.35 -3.16
C VAL A 14 -1.02 -6.40 -2.10
N ILE A 15 -0.24 -7.47 -2.14
CA ILE A 15 0.85 -7.76 -1.19
C ILE A 15 2.14 -7.88 -1.98
N PRO A 16 3.01 -6.84 -2.00
CA PRO A 16 4.35 -6.96 -2.55
C PRO A 16 5.21 -7.80 -1.60
N ALA A 17 5.85 -8.83 -2.11
CA ALA A 17 6.65 -9.76 -1.34
C ALA A 17 8.07 -9.92 -1.94
N TYR A 18 9.08 -9.95 -1.08
CA TYR A 18 10.45 -10.26 -1.46
C TYR A 18 11.17 -10.90 -0.27
N GLN A 19 11.60 -12.15 -0.43
CA GLN A 19 12.25 -12.93 0.65
C GLN A 19 11.41 -12.95 1.93
N ALA A 20 10.14 -13.32 1.81
CA ALA A 20 9.13 -13.28 2.85
C ALA A 20 8.52 -14.66 3.14
N ALA A 21 9.24 -15.75 2.82
CA ALA A 21 8.75 -17.12 2.94
C ALA A 21 8.22 -17.46 4.35
N ASP A 22 8.78 -16.86 5.40
CA ASP A 22 8.38 -17.13 6.79
C ASP A 22 7.09 -16.38 7.18
N THR A 23 6.82 -15.24 6.59
CA THR A 23 5.72 -14.34 6.99
C THR A 23 4.52 -14.40 6.07
N ILE A 24 4.74 -14.65 4.77
CA ILE A 24 3.70 -14.54 3.74
C ILE A 24 2.49 -15.47 3.97
N PRO A 25 2.62 -16.72 4.46
CA PRO A 25 1.46 -17.56 4.72
C PRO A 25 0.54 -16.98 5.79
N GLY A 26 1.13 -16.42 6.86
CA GLY A 26 0.39 -15.78 7.94
C GLY A 26 -0.36 -14.52 7.47
N VAL A 27 0.30 -13.70 6.64
CA VAL A 27 -0.27 -12.48 6.07
C VAL A 27 -1.43 -12.82 5.13
N VAL A 28 -1.23 -13.72 4.17
CA VAL A 28 -2.29 -14.16 3.23
C VAL A 28 -3.48 -14.79 3.98
N GLY A 29 -3.21 -15.72 4.89
CA GLY A 29 -4.25 -16.32 5.72
C GLY A 29 -5.01 -15.31 6.57
N GLY A 30 -4.32 -14.31 7.10
CA GLY A 30 -4.91 -13.19 7.83
C GLY A 30 -5.85 -12.35 6.97
N VAL A 31 -5.45 -12.02 5.73
CA VAL A 31 -6.27 -11.26 4.78
C VAL A 31 -7.53 -12.04 4.42
N LEU A 32 -7.41 -13.32 4.09
CA LEU A 32 -8.56 -14.17 3.74
C LEU A 32 -9.57 -14.30 4.88
N ARG A 33 -9.11 -14.31 6.14
CA ARG A 33 -10.00 -14.29 7.31
C ARG A 33 -10.66 -12.93 7.53
N ALA A 34 -9.91 -11.84 7.33
CA ALA A 34 -10.40 -10.48 7.59
C ALA A 34 -11.38 -10.00 6.51
N LEU A 35 -11.19 -10.44 5.26
CA LEU A 35 -11.99 -10.05 4.11
C LEU A 35 -12.38 -11.28 3.28
N PRO A 36 -13.34 -12.10 3.73
CA PRO A 36 -13.85 -13.22 2.95
C PRO A 36 -14.40 -12.71 1.61
N GLY A 37 -13.93 -13.29 0.50
CA GLY A 37 -14.35 -12.91 -0.86
C GLY A 37 -13.55 -11.77 -1.51
N ALA A 38 -12.56 -11.18 -0.84
CA ALA A 38 -11.61 -10.29 -1.50
C ALA A 38 -10.66 -11.07 -2.42
N ALA A 39 -10.31 -10.50 -3.57
CA ALA A 39 -9.23 -11.03 -4.41
C ALA A 39 -7.88 -10.64 -3.80
N VAL A 40 -6.97 -11.61 -3.64
CA VAL A 40 -5.64 -11.36 -3.08
C VAL A 40 -4.59 -11.54 -4.18
N TYR A 41 -3.77 -10.53 -4.40
CA TYR A 41 -2.66 -10.55 -5.35
C TYR A 41 -1.35 -10.46 -4.58
N VAL A 42 -0.61 -11.55 -4.53
CA VAL A 42 0.75 -11.55 -4.03
C VAL A 42 1.68 -11.34 -5.22
N VAL A 43 2.53 -10.31 -5.14
CA VAL A 43 3.55 -10.07 -6.17
C VAL A 43 4.91 -10.42 -5.58
N ASP A 44 5.41 -11.58 -5.95
CA ASP A 44 6.76 -12.01 -5.62
C ASP A 44 7.77 -11.29 -6.51
N ASP A 45 8.52 -10.37 -5.93
CA ASP A 45 9.47 -9.51 -6.63
C ASP A 45 10.83 -10.21 -6.86
N GLY A 46 10.77 -11.41 -7.41
CA GLY A 46 11.95 -12.20 -7.77
C GLY A 46 12.69 -12.75 -6.55
N SER A 47 11.99 -13.32 -5.61
CA SER A 47 12.60 -13.98 -4.44
C SER A 47 13.44 -15.18 -4.86
N ARG A 48 14.38 -15.53 -3.99
CA ARG A 48 15.24 -16.71 -4.12
C ARG A 48 14.88 -17.81 -3.12
N ASP A 49 13.97 -17.50 -2.22
CA ASP A 49 13.37 -18.40 -1.25
C ASP A 49 11.99 -18.88 -1.72
N GLU A 50 11.30 -19.65 -0.92
CA GLU A 50 9.99 -20.24 -1.22
C GLU A 50 8.81 -19.22 -1.10
N THR A 51 9.06 -17.90 -1.18
CA THR A 51 8.02 -16.86 -1.01
C THR A 51 6.82 -17.08 -1.95
N GLY A 52 7.07 -17.29 -3.24
CA GLY A 52 6.01 -17.48 -4.24
C GLY A 52 5.20 -18.75 -4.00
N ASP A 53 5.86 -19.86 -3.71
CA ASP A 53 5.22 -21.16 -3.46
C ASP A 53 4.33 -21.11 -2.22
N LYS A 54 4.87 -20.60 -1.11
CA LYS A 54 4.15 -20.48 0.17
C LYS A 54 2.98 -19.49 0.09
N ALA A 55 3.09 -18.43 -0.72
CA ALA A 55 1.97 -17.53 -0.99
C ALA A 55 0.83 -18.27 -1.71
N GLY A 56 1.17 -19.11 -2.71
CA GLY A 56 0.20 -19.92 -3.44
C GLY A 56 -0.46 -20.98 -2.56
N GLU A 57 0.30 -21.66 -1.70
CA GLU A 57 -0.22 -22.68 -0.80
C GLU A 57 -1.20 -22.12 0.23
N GLY A 58 -0.87 -20.97 0.83
CA GLY A 58 -1.73 -20.27 1.79
C GLY A 58 -3.10 -19.88 1.24
N GLY A 59 -3.22 -19.83 -0.10
CA GLY A 59 -4.42 -19.35 -0.79
C GLY A 59 -5.05 -20.32 -1.78
N ARG A 60 -4.62 -21.57 -1.88
CA ARG A 60 -5.17 -22.55 -2.85
C ARG A 60 -6.70 -22.63 -2.77
N GLY A 61 -7.36 -22.35 -3.91
CA GLY A 61 -8.84 -22.39 -4.00
C GLY A 61 -9.57 -21.24 -3.32
N LYS A 62 -8.87 -20.19 -2.83
CA LYS A 62 -9.46 -19.10 -2.03
C LYS A 62 -9.28 -17.69 -2.64
N GLY A 63 -9.13 -17.58 -3.96
CA GLY A 63 -9.04 -16.26 -4.60
C GLY A 63 -7.68 -15.57 -4.46
N VAL A 64 -6.60 -16.33 -4.29
CA VAL A 64 -5.22 -15.82 -4.29
C VAL A 64 -4.58 -16.03 -5.66
N THR A 65 -4.01 -14.96 -6.20
CA THR A 65 -3.21 -14.95 -7.43
C THR A 65 -1.79 -14.57 -7.09
N VAL A 66 -0.83 -15.39 -7.45
CA VAL A 66 0.60 -15.08 -7.31
C VAL A 66 1.12 -14.60 -8.67
N LEU A 67 1.77 -13.45 -8.68
CA LEU A 67 2.46 -12.86 -9.83
C LEU A 67 3.95 -12.83 -9.50
N THR A 68 4.81 -13.34 -10.39
CA THR A 68 6.25 -13.42 -10.12
C THR A 68 7.04 -12.57 -11.10
N HIS A 69 7.93 -11.72 -10.59
CA HIS A 69 8.90 -11.00 -11.39
C HIS A 69 10.15 -11.88 -11.64
N PRO A 70 10.80 -11.78 -12.81
CA PRO A 70 11.98 -12.57 -13.09
C PRO A 70 13.20 -12.18 -12.24
N ARG A 71 13.16 -11.01 -11.60
CA ARG A 71 14.20 -10.49 -10.70
C ARG A 71 13.59 -9.41 -9.81
N ASN A 72 14.30 -9.00 -8.76
CA ASN A 72 13.89 -7.87 -7.90
C ASN A 72 13.88 -6.55 -8.70
N LEU A 73 12.69 -6.00 -8.89
CA LEU A 73 12.43 -4.71 -9.54
C LEU A 73 12.11 -3.60 -8.54
N GLY A 74 11.93 -3.96 -7.27
CA GLY A 74 11.61 -3.10 -6.15
C GLY A 74 10.12 -3.03 -5.83
N LYS A 75 9.81 -2.77 -4.55
CA LYS A 75 8.45 -2.74 -3.97
C LYS A 75 7.45 -1.93 -4.82
N GLY A 76 7.85 -0.76 -5.30
CA GLY A 76 6.99 0.08 -6.14
C GLY A 76 6.63 -0.59 -7.48
N ALA A 77 7.53 -1.40 -8.07
CA ALA A 77 7.23 -2.16 -9.27
C ALA A 77 6.25 -3.28 -8.97
N ALA A 78 6.45 -4.00 -7.87
CA ALA A 78 5.54 -5.05 -7.43
C ALA A 78 4.12 -4.52 -7.16
N LEU A 79 4.03 -3.38 -6.48
CA LEU A 79 2.74 -2.72 -6.26
C LEU A 79 2.06 -2.33 -7.58
N ARG A 80 2.80 -1.76 -8.55
CA ARG A 80 2.24 -1.44 -9.88
C ARG A 80 1.68 -2.67 -10.58
N THR A 81 2.44 -3.76 -10.60
CA THR A 81 2.03 -5.03 -11.21
C THR A 81 0.74 -5.55 -10.57
N GLY A 82 0.69 -5.61 -9.24
CA GLY A 82 -0.48 -6.11 -8.52
C GLY A 82 -1.70 -5.21 -8.66
N ILE A 83 -1.53 -3.88 -8.57
CA ILE A 83 -2.62 -2.92 -8.75
C ILE A 83 -3.18 -2.98 -10.18
N ALA A 84 -2.31 -3.01 -11.20
CA ALA A 84 -2.72 -3.11 -12.59
C ALA A 84 -3.54 -4.39 -12.83
N ARG A 85 -3.11 -5.53 -12.30
CA ARG A 85 -3.83 -6.78 -12.39
C ARG A 85 -5.17 -6.73 -11.66
N ALA A 86 -5.21 -6.21 -10.43
CA ALA A 86 -6.45 -6.06 -9.68
C ALA A 86 -7.49 -5.20 -10.42
N LEU A 87 -7.04 -4.09 -11.03
CA LEU A 87 -7.92 -3.22 -11.83
C LEU A 87 -8.40 -3.90 -13.11
N ALA A 88 -7.56 -4.68 -13.79
CA ALA A 88 -7.92 -5.46 -14.96
C ALA A 88 -8.98 -6.52 -14.64
N ASP A 89 -8.87 -7.15 -13.47
CA ASP A 89 -9.82 -8.14 -12.97
C ASP A 89 -11.09 -7.50 -12.33
N GLY A 90 -11.29 -6.18 -12.47
CA GLY A 90 -12.55 -5.50 -12.12
C GLY A 90 -12.60 -4.90 -10.71
N ALA A 91 -11.51 -4.92 -9.92
CA ALA A 91 -11.52 -4.36 -8.57
C ALA A 91 -11.95 -2.88 -8.56
N ARG A 92 -12.86 -2.52 -7.65
CA ARG A 92 -13.32 -1.14 -7.42
C ARG A 92 -12.56 -0.45 -6.30
N ILE A 93 -12.11 -1.21 -5.33
CA ILE A 93 -11.28 -0.78 -4.21
C ILE A 93 -10.05 -1.67 -4.18
N VAL A 94 -8.88 -1.06 -3.98
CA VAL A 94 -7.62 -1.77 -3.80
C VAL A 94 -7.06 -1.42 -2.42
N ALA A 95 -6.70 -2.43 -1.64
CA ALA A 95 -5.90 -2.28 -0.43
C ALA A 95 -4.47 -2.78 -0.69
N THR A 96 -3.48 -2.18 -0.04
CA THR A 96 -2.10 -2.64 -0.04
C THR A 96 -1.65 -3.00 1.37
N LEU A 97 -0.86 -4.05 1.51
CA LEU A 97 -0.35 -4.55 2.79
C LEU A 97 1.04 -5.14 2.57
N ASP A 98 1.98 -4.85 3.47
CA ASP A 98 3.34 -5.39 3.38
C ASP A 98 3.41 -6.87 3.80
N ALA A 99 4.30 -7.64 3.18
CA ALA A 99 4.48 -9.07 3.45
C ALA A 99 5.23 -9.38 4.76
N ASP A 100 5.76 -8.34 5.44
CA ASP A 100 6.62 -8.48 6.63
C ASP A 100 5.88 -8.77 7.95
N GLY A 101 4.54 -8.84 7.91
CA GLY A 101 3.69 -9.11 9.07
C GLY A 101 3.59 -7.96 10.07
N GLN A 102 4.16 -6.78 9.81
CA GLN A 102 4.10 -5.64 10.72
C GLN A 102 2.71 -4.99 10.81
N HIS A 103 1.86 -5.22 9.83
CA HIS A 103 0.48 -4.77 9.82
C HIS A 103 -0.48 -5.93 10.10
N ALA A 104 -1.44 -5.73 11.00
CA ALA A 104 -2.46 -6.72 11.30
C ALA A 104 -3.52 -6.74 10.19
N PRO A 105 -3.68 -7.84 9.42
CA PRO A 105 -4.73 -7.94 8.41
C PRO A 105 -6.14 -7.75 8.97
N ALA A 106 -6.37 -8.04 10.24
CA ALA A 106 -7.64 -7.82 10.94
C ALA A 106 -8.11 -6.35 10.94
N GLU A 107 -7.19 -5.40 10.70
CA GLU A 107 -7.52 -3.96 10.59
C GLU A 107 -8.04 -3.57 9.19
N LEU A 108 -7.98 -4.46 8.19
CA LEU A 108 -8.46 -4.16 6.82
C LEU A 108 -9.91 -3.68 6.77
N PRO A 109 -10.89 -4.29 7.49
CA PRO A 109 -12.27 -3.77 7.47
C PRO A 109 -12.38 -2.33 7.96
N ARG A 110 -11.60 -1.97 9.00
CA ARG A 110 -11.54 -0.61 9.53
C ARG A 110 -10.91 0.36 8.55
N LEU A 111 -9.88 -0.07 7.82
CA LEU A 111 -9.22 0.72 6.78
C LEU A 111 -10.16 0.98 5.59
N LEU A 112 -10.99 0.02 5.22
CA LEU A 112 -11.92 0.11 4.10
C LEU A 112 -13.18 0.93 4.42
N ALA A 113 -13.56 1.03 5.68
CA ALA A 113 -14.83 1.64 6.10
C ALA A 113 -15.03 3.09 5.59
N PRO A 114 -14.04 4.02 5.61
CA PRO A 114 -14.24 5.36 5.07
C PRO A 114 -14.49 5.38 3.55
N LEU A 115 -13.88 4.45 2.79
CA LEU A 115 -14.15 4.30 1.35
C LEU A 115 -15.58 3.81 1.10
N ALA A 116 -16.01 2.79 1.85
CA ALA A 116 -17.35 2.23 1.72
C ALA A 116 -18.46 3.25 2.04
N ARG A 117 -18.19 4.18 2.97
CA ARG A 117 -19.11 5.28 3.31
C ARG A 117 -18.99 6.50 2.39
N GLY A 118 -18.10 6.49 1.40
CA GLY A 118 -17.86 7.62 0.52
C GLY A 118 -17.23 8.85 1.23
N GLU A 119 -16.61 8.66 2.38
CA GLU A 119 -15.96 9.74 3.16
C GLU A 119 -14.54 10.04 2.70
N ALA A 120 -13.91 9.10 1.99
CA ALA A 120 -12.55 9.21 1.48
C ALA A 120 -12.41 8.51 0.13
N ASP A 121 -11.39 8.90 -0.61
CA ASP A 121 -10.98 8.28 -1.87
C ASP A 121 -9.67 7.49 -1.69
N LEU A 122 -8.86 7.90 -0.68
CA LEU A 122 -7.65 7.22 -0.23
C LEU A 122 -7.63 7.19 1.31
N VAL A 123 -7.38 6.02 1.88
CA VAL A 123 -7.23 5.82 3.32
C VAL A 123 -5.83 5.31 3.64
N LEU A 124 -5.20 5.93 4.63
CA LEU A 124 -3.88 5.59 5.14
C LEU A 124 -4.00 4.93 6.51
N GLY A 125 -3.46 3.74 6.69
CA GLY A 125 -3.29 3.11 8.00
C GLY A 125 -2.16 3.80 8.76
N ALA A 126 -2.52 4.72 9.66
CA ALA A 126 -1.56 5.50 10.40
C ALA A 126 -1.02 4.71 11.60
N ARG A 127 0.27 4.44 11.61
CA ARG A 127 0.95 3.74 12.71
C ARG A 127 1.06 4.65 13.93
N ALA A 128 0.81 4.09 15.10
CA ALA A 128 1.05 4.81 16.34
C ALA A 128 2.55 5.17 16.47
N ARG A 129 2.84 6.44 16.77
CA ARG A 129 4.22 6.91 17.01
C ARG A 129 4.65 6.53 18.43
N THR A 130 4.80 5.25 18.70
CA THR A 130 5.17 4.73 20.02
C THR A 130 6.66 4.95 20.33
N ALA A 131 7.03 4.80 21.60
CA ALA A 131 8.43 4.85 22.04
C ALA A 131 9.28 3.73 21.40
N ALA A 132 8.66 2.62 20.99
CA ALA A 132 9.33 1.51 20.29
C ALA A 132 9.83 1.91 18.88
N MET A 133 9.30 3.00 18.28
CA MET A 133 9.80 3.49 16.98
C MET A 133 11.11 4.25 17.19
N PRO A 134 12.21 3.91 16.46
CA PRO A 134 13.48 4.64 16.53
C PRO A 134 13.30 6.15 16.30
N ARG A 135 13.93 6.98 17.13
CA ARG A 135 13.77 8.44 17.10
C ARG A 135 13.94 9.06 15.71
N ARG A 136 14.95 8.61 14.96
CA ARG A 136 15.19 9.07 13.56
C ARG A 136 14.02 8.78 12.64
N ARG A 137 13.45 7.57 12.71
CA ARG A 137 12.30 7.15 11.89
C ARG A 137 11.03 7.93 12.28
N ARG A 138 10.85 8.20 13.57
CA ARG A 138 9.75 9.02 14.10
C ARG A 138 9.82 10.46 13.59
N CYS A 139 11.03 11.07 13.60
CA CYS A 139 11.24 12.42 13.09
C CYS A 139 11.02 12.50 11.57
N SER A 140 11.58 11.56 10.79
CA SER A 140 11.39 11.50 9.34
C SER A 140 9.93 11.30 8.95
N ASN A 141 9.21 10.42 9.65
CA ASN A 141 7.79 10.19 9.41
C ASN A 141 6.95 11.42 9.78
N TRP A 142 7.26 12.08 10.91
CA TRP A 142 6.58 13.33 11.30
C TRP A 142 6.78 14.43 10.25
N LEU A 143 8.01 14.66 9.80
CA LEU A 143 8.33 15.66 8.78
C LEU A 143 7.60 15.38 7.46
N SER A 144 7.64 14.13 7.00
CA SER A 144 6.95 13.71 5.77
C SER A 144 5.43 13.92 5.87
N ALA A 145 4.84 13.60 7.03
CA ALA A 145 3.42 13.78 7.27
C ALA A 145 3.04 15.28 7.31
N ALA A 146 3.83 16.12 8.00
CA ALA A 146 3.63 17.56 8.07
C ALA A 146 3.73 18.23 6.69
N LEU A 147 4.74 17.86 5.89
CA LEU A 147 4.91 18.36 4.52
C LEU A 147 3.75 17.93 3.63
N ALA A 148 3.33 16.65 3.67
CA ALA A 148 2.20 16.16 2.91
C ALA A 148 0.90 16.87 3.30
N SER A 149 0.68 17.10 4.60
CA SER A 149 -0.49 17.83 5.10
C SER A 149 -0.52 19.26 4.59
N ARG A 150 0.62 19.97 4.64
CA ARG A 150 0.71 21.36 4.17
C ARG A 150 0.50 21.47 2.66
N ILE A 151 1.10 20.57 1.89
CA ILE A 151 1.00 20.56 0.42
C ILE A 151 -0.43 20.21 -0.02
N GLY A 152 -1.04 19.21 0.63
CA GLY A 152 -2.36 18.71 0.25
C GLY A 152 -3.54 19.41 0.92
N GLY A 153 -3.31 20.33 1.86
CA GLY A 153 -4.38 20.99 2.61
C GLY A 153 -5.27 20.06 3.46
N GLN A 154 -4.81 18.82 3.71
CA GLN A 154 -5.54 17.79 4.44
C GLN A 154 -4.67 17.17 5.53
N PRO A 155 -5.23 16.77 6.70
CA PRO A 155 -4.45 16.17 7.78
C PRO A 155 -3.95 14.77 7.42
N ILE A 156 -2.64 14.62 7.31
CA ILE A 156 -1.96 13.35 7.02
C ILE A 156 -1.18 12.92 8.26
N ALA A 157 -1.50 11.75 8.81
CA ALA A 157 -0.84 11.24 10.01
C ALA A 157 0.42 10.39 9.70
N ASP A 158 0.43 9.63 8.60
CA ASP A 158 1.54 8.79 8.16
C ASP A 158 1.64 8.75 6.63
N ALA A 159 2.58 9.51 6.06
CA ALA A 159 2.77 9.59 4.60
C ALA A 159 3.53 8.39 4.01
N GLN A 160 4.19 7.60 4.84
CA GLN A 160 5.09 6.52 4.43
C GLN A 160 4.53 5.11 4.71
N THR A 161 3.29 5.02 5.20
CA THR A 161 2.69 3.70 5.46
C THR A 161 2.46 2.93 4.15
N GLY A 162 2.77 1.63 4.12
CA GLY A 162 2.41 0.71 3.04
C GLY A 162 0.98 0.17 3.19
N PHE A 163 0.36 0.34 4.36
CA PHE A 163 -0.99 -0.12 4.64
C PHE A 163 -2.00 0.94 4.22
N ARG A 164 -2.60 0.77 3.05
CA ARG A 164 -3.48 1.75 2.41
C ARG A 164 -4.68 1.07 1.78
N ALA A 165 -5.75 1.84 1.59
CA ALA A 165 -6.86 1.46 0.74
C ALA A 165 -7.28 2.66 -0.11
N PHE A 166 -7.66 2.43 -1.36
CA PHE A 166 -8.02 3.49 -2.29
C PHE A 166 -9.01 3.02 -3.35
N SER A 167 -9.76 3.96 -3.89
CA SER A 167 -10.71 3.71 -4.96
C SER A 167 -10.00 3.46 -6.29
N ARG A 168 -10.70 2.80 -7.22
CA ARG A 168 -10.28 2.65 -8.62
C ARG A 168 -9.93 4.00 -9.26
N ALA A 169 -10.70 5.05 -8.98
CA ALA A 169 -10.45 6.38 -9.49
C ALA A 169 -9.08 6.93 -9.07
N VAL A 170 -8.69 6.75 -7.79
CA VAL A 170 -7.35 7.13 -7.31
C VAL A 170 -6.28 6.32 -8.00
N ALA A 171 -6.44 4.99 -8.12
CA ALA A 171 -5.46 4.12 -8.75
C ALA A 171 -5.19 4.50 -10.21
N GLN A 172 -6.23 4.88 -10.94
CA GLN A 172 -6.14 5.29 -12.34
C GLN A 172 -5.58 6.71 -12.53
N ALA A 173 -6.00 7.64 -11.68
CA ALA A 173 -5.58 9.03 -11.78
C ALA A 173 -4.15 9.26 -11.25
N ALA A 174 -3.75 8.54 -10.21
CA ALA A 174 -2.43 8.65 -9.60
C ALA A 174 -1.58 7.39 -9.88
N PRO A 175 -1.18 7.13 -11.14
CA PRO A 175 -0.41 5.94 -11.45
C PRO A 175 0.88 5.95 -10.62
N PRO A 176 1.20 4.82 -10.02
CA PRO A 176 2.33 4.73 -9.12
C PRO A 176 3.64 5.10 -9.81
N ALA A 177 4.26 6.20 -9.40
CA ALA A 177 5.59 6.63 -9.84
C ALA A 177 6.62 6.24 -8.78
N GLY A 178 7.81 5.81 -9.22
CA GLY A 178 8.85 5.32 -8.33
C GLY A 178 8.97 3.80 -8.33
N SER A 179 10.13 3.29 -7.94
CA SER A 179 10.42 1.85 -7.98
C SER A 179 10.66 1.25 -6.60
N ARG A 180 10.84 2.08 -5.57
CA ARG A 180 11.18 1.68 -4.20
C ARG A 180 10.28 2.37 -3.16
N PHE A 181 10.80 2.76 -2.01
CA PHE A 181 10.11 3.43 -0.89
C PHE A 181 9.64 4.87 -1.20
N ASP A 182 9.98 5.43 -2.33
CA ASP A 182 9.47 6.69 -2.86
C ASP A 182 8.04 6.57 -3.43
N PHE A 183 7.61 5.34 -3.74
CA PHE A 183 6.29 5.04 -4.28
C PHE A 183 5.16 5.57 -3.39
N GLU A 184 5.18 5.24 -2.10
CA GLU A 184 4.11 5.59 -1.17
C GLU A 184 3.91 7.10 -1.07
N THR A 185 5.01 7.85 -1.00
CA THR A 185 4.95 9.30 -0.92
C THR A 185 4.52 9.92 -2.25
N ALA A 186 5.04 9.42 -3.38
CA ALA A 186 4.67 9.93 -4.71
C ALA A 186 3.19 9.69 -5.01
N PHE A 187 2.68 8.50 -4.69
CA PHE A 187 1.26 8.15 -4.87
C PHE A 187 0.35 9.06 -4.04
N LEU A 188 0.69 9.29 -2.77
CA LEU A 188 -0.05 10.18 -1.89
C LEU A 188 -0.08 11.62 -2.43
N LEU A 189 1.09 12.18 -2.79
CA LEU A 189 1.16 13.55 -3.30
C LEU A 189 0.43 13.72 -4.63
N GLN A 190 0.46 12.72 -5.50
CA GLN A 190 -0.32 12.73 -6.73
C GLN A 190 -1.84 12.70 -6.46
N ALA A 191 -2.30 11.89 -5.50
CA ALA A 191 -3.69 11.87 -5.10
C ALA A 191 -4.14 13.23 -4.51
N LEU A 192 -3.34 13.80 -3.60
CA LEU A 192 -3.59 15.11 -3.01
C LEU A 192 -3.63 16.22 -4.08
N GLY A 193 -2.68 16.23 -5.01
CA GLY A 193 -2.61 17.21 -6.09
C GLY A 193 -3.78 17.14 -7.09
N ARG A 194 -4.53 16.04 -7.10
CA ARG A 194 -5.75 15.87 -7.90
C ARG A 194 -7.03 16.10 -7.10
N GLY A 195 -6.92 16.55 -5.86
CA GLY A 195 -8.06 16.90 -5.03
C GLY A 195 -8.79 15.69 -4.40
N PHE A 196 -8.20 14.49 -4.43
CA PHE A 196 -8.80 13.33 -3.77
C PHE A 196 -8.81 13.52 -2.24
N ARG A 197 -9.88 13.05 -1.62
CA ARG A 197 -10.07 13.11 -0.16
C ARG A 197 -9.25 11.99 0.50
N VAL A 198 -8.34 12.39 1.39
CA VAL A 198 -7.46 11.47 2.12
C VAL A 198 -7.87 11.43 3.60
N ARG A 199 -8.00 10.23 4.16
CA ARG A 199 -8.23 10.01 5.59
C ARG A 199 -7.12 9.15 6.18
N SER A 200 -6.75 9.44 7.42
CA SER A 200 -5.84 8.60 8.20
C SER A 200 -6.62 7.86 9.26
N VAL A 201 -6.50 6.54 9.29
CA VAL A 201 -7.13 5.65 10.28
C VAL A 201 -6.03 5.08 11.17
N PRO A 202 -6.08 5.25 12.50
CA PRO A 202 -5.10 4.63 13.39
C PRO A 202 -5.14 3.11 13.27
N VAL A 203 -3.98 2.49 13.12
CA VAL A 203 -3.81 1.03 13.02
C VAL A 203 -2.74 0.53 13.97
N SER A 204 -2.90 -0.69 14.44
CA SER A 204 -1.91 -1.38 15.26
C SER A 204 -0.69 -1.77 14.42
N THR A 205 0.50 -1.71 15.01
CA THR A 205 1.74 -2.19 14.40
C THR A 205 2.33 -3.28 15.28
N ILE A 206 2.60 -4.42 14.69
CA ILE A 206 3.24 -5.55 15.35
C ILE A 206 4.75 -5.36 15.19
N TYR A 207 5.44 -5.03 16.29
CA TYR A 207 6.91 -4.89 16.31
C TYR A 207 7.55 -6.19 16.83
N GLU A 208 7.34 -7.29 16.12
CA GLU A 208 8.08 -8.54 16.41
C GLU A 208 9.27 -8.64 15.47
N GLY A 209 10.47 -8.24 15.95
CA GLY A 209 11.78 -8.70 15.47
C GLY A 209 12.14 -8.64 13.97
N GLY A 210 11.28 -8.12 13.11
CA GLY A 210 11.48 -8.14 11.67
C GLY A 210 12.63 -7.24 11.22
N ARG A 211 13.54 -7.76 10.39
CA ARG A 211 14.62 -6.98 9.75
C ARG A 211 14.01 -5.94 8.80
N SER A 212 14.08 -4.68 9.18
CA SER A 212 13.68 -3.57 8.32
C SER A 212 14.69 -3.40 7.18
N HIS A 213 14.26 -3.55 5.92
CA HIS A 213 15.07 -3.31 4.72
C HIS A 213 15.27 -1.82 4.38
N PHE A 214 14.87 -0.92 5.29
CA PHE A 214 15.01 0.53 5.10
C PHE A 214 16.48 0.96 5.22
N ARG A 215 17.10 1.35 4.10
CA ARG A 215 18.44 1.96 4.05
C ARG A 215 18.33 3.45 4.30
N SER A 216 18.57 3.86 5.54
CA SER A 216 18.24 5.12 6.19
C SER A 216 18.56 6.44 5.42
N TRP A 217 19.67 6.58 4.72
CA TRP A 217 20.08 7.83 4.06
C TRP A 217 19.62 7.96 2.60
N ALA A 218 19.76 6.90 1.81
CA ALA A 218 19.37 6.92 0.40
C ALA A 218 17.85 7.05 0.23
N ASP A 219 17.07 6.43 1.14
CA ASP A 219 15.61 6.47 1.08
C ASP A 219 15.08 7.83 1.55
N SER A 220 15.72 8.46 2.55
CA SER A 220 15.38 9.83 2.97
C SER A 220 15.61 10.85 1.86
N TRP A 221 16.71 10.75 1.10
CA TRP A 221 16.98 11.61 -0.06
C TRP A 221 15.95 11.41 -1.17
N ARG A 222 15.52 10.19 -1.43
CA ARG A 222 14.48 9.90 -2.44
C ARG A 222 13.16 10.53 -2.05
N VAL A 223 12.74 10.38 -0.80
CA VAL A 223 11.53 11.02 -0.27
C VAL A 223 11.63 12.55 -0.40
N ALA A 224 12.77 13.17 -0.05
CA ALA A 224 12.98 14.61 -0.21
C ALA A 224 12.84 15.06 -1.67
N ARG A 225 13.38 14.29 -2.62
CA ARG A 225 13.24 14.58 -4.07
C ARG A 225 11.79 14.49 -4.53
N VAL A 226 11.01 13.54 -4.02
CA VAL A 226 9.59 13.41 -4.32
C VAL A 226 8.84 14.65 -3.83
N PHE A 227 9.08 15.10 -2.61
CA PHE A 227 8.49 16.34 -2.10
C PHE A 227 8.89 17.57 -2.93
N ALA A 228 10.16 17.68 -3.33
CA ALA A 228 10.62 18.78 -4.18
C ALA A 228 9.93 18.76 -5.56
N ARG A 229 9.78 17.59 -6.17
CA ARG A 229 9.20 17.43 -7.50
C ARG A 229 7.69 17.67 -7.52
N TYR A 230 6.96 16.99 -6.63
CA TYR A 230 5.49 17.06 -6.60
C TYR A 230 4.97 18.24 -5.78
N GLY A 231 5.65 18.62 -4.69
CA GLY A 231 5.26 19.76 -3.88
C GLY A 231 5.31 21.07 -4.67
N ARG A 232 6.35 21.31 -5.48
CA ARG A 232 6.40 22.48 -6.36
C ARG A 232 5.27 22.51 -7.38
N ARG A 233 4.93 21.37 -7.99
CA ARG A 233 3.82 21.29 -8.96
C ARG A 233 2.48 21.63 -8.31
N ILE A 234 2.20 21.04 -7.15
CA ILE A 234 0.94 21.28 -6.42
C ILE A 234 0.85 22.73 -5.94
N LEU A 235 1.91 23.29 -5.36
CA LEU A 235 1.94 24.66 -4.85
C LEU A 235 1.86 25.72 -5.95
N LEU A 236 2.35 25.40 -7.16
CA LEU A 236 2.33 26.31 -8.31
C LEU A 236 1.10 26.10 -9.21
N GLY A 237 0.17 25.22 -8.85
CA GLY A 237 -1.03 24.92 -9.64
C GLY A 237 -0.75 24.31 -11.01
N ALA A 238 0.45 23.73 -11.21
CA ALA A 238 0.80 23.08 -12.46
C ALA A 238 0.22 21.66 -12.52
N PRO A 239 -0.45 21.27 -13.63
CA PRO A 239 -1.04 19.95 -13.83
C PRO A 239 0.01 18.82 -13.88
#